data_94e157cec1b30a6164263a5504ad6879
#
_entry.id   94e157cec1b30a6164263a5504ad6879
#
_cell.length_a   1.000
_cell.length_b   1.000
_cell.length_c   1.000
_cell.angle_alpha   90.00
_cell.angle_beta   90.00
_cell.angle_gamma   90.00
#
_symmetry.space_group_name_H-M   'P 1'
#
loop_
_entity.id
_entity.type
_entity.pdbx_description
1 polymer ?
#
loop_
_entity_poly.entity_id
_entity_poly.type
_entity_poly.pdbx_seq_one_letter_code
_entity_poly.pdbx_strand_id
1 'polypeptide(L)'
;MSTAAGKKIAIVTGSALGLGYELARQLIAKGWFVAGIDFNGARQAELSKTFAADEYRAFVGDISDESFVKNSVAAISKIGHIDLLINNAGQPSFKVPTAYEAADVD
;
A
#
# COMPACT_ATOMS: atom_id res chain seq x y z
N MET A 1 -8.29 -6.87 -18.67
CA MET A 1 -9.26 -6.60 -17.60
C MET A 1 -8.55 -6.25 -16.31
N SER A 2 -9.02 -5.25 -15.60
CA SER A 2 -8.42 -4.87 -14.34
C SER A 2 -8.76 -5.88 -13.26
N THR A 3 -7.75 -6.28 -12.46
CA THR A 3 -7.98 -7.19 -11.34
C THR A 3 -8.75 -6.51 -10.22
N ALA A 4 -8.81 -5.18 -10.24
CA ALA A 4 -9.49 -4.41 -9.21
C ALA A 4 -10.84 -3.85 -9.70
N ALA A 5 -11.38 -4.41 -10.76
CA ALA A 5 -12.61 -3.89 -11.37
C ALA A 5 -13.73 -3.80 -10.32
N GLY A 6 -14.31 -2.62 -10.20
CA GLY A 6 -15.41 -2.39 -9.28
C GLY A 6 -15.01 -2.22 -7.82
N LYS A 7 -13.75 -2.38 -7.49
CA LYS A 7 -13.29 -2.23 -6.11
C LYS A 7 -12.71 -0.84 -5.87
N LYS A 8 -12.82 -0.38 -4.65
CA LYS A 8 -12.08 0.79 -4.21
C LYS A 8 -10.61 0.40 -4.06
N ILE A 9 -9.73 1.33 -4.35
CA ILE A 9 -8.28 1.07 -4.32
C ILE A 9 -7.64 1.90 -3.22
N ALA A 10 -6.88 1.23 -2.37
CA ALA A 10 -6.08 1.88 -1.33
C ALA A 10 -4.61 1.61 -1.57
N ILE A 11 -3.80 2.63 -1.37
CA ILE A 11 -2.35 2.46 -1.30
C ILE A 11 -1.98 2.47 0.17
N VAL A 12 -1.24 1.47 0.62
CA VAL A 12 -0.75 1.39 1.99
C VAL A 12 0.76 1.28 1.95
N THR A 13 1.45 2.29 2.50
CA THR A 13 2.90 2.20 2.63
C THR A 13 3.24 1.52 3.94
N GLY A 14 4.33 0.75 3.96
CA GLY A 14 4.69 -0.04 5.12
C GLY A 14 3.71 -1.18 5.36
N SER A 15 3.22 -1.77 4.29
CA SER A 15 2.12 -2.74 4.34
C SER A 15 2.54 -4.14 4.76
N ALA A 16 3.84 -4.41 4.80
CA ALA A 16 4.31 -5.80 4.97
C ALA A 16 4.22 -6.27 6.42
N LEU A 17 4.34 -5.38 7.38
CA LEU A 17 4.39 -5.75 8.78
C LEU A 17 3.61 -4.75 9.62
N GLY A 18 3.29 -5.18 10.85
CA GLY A 18 2.75 -4.31 11.87
C GLY A 18 1.42 -3.68 11.52
N LEU A 19 1.29 -2.40 11.85
CA LEU A 19 0.04 -1.68 11.64
C LEU A 19 -0.34 -1.60 10.18
N GLY A 20 0.63 -1.38 9.30
CA GLY A 20 0.35 -1.32 7.86
C GLY A 20 -0.23 -2.61 7.33
N TYR A 21 0.32 -3.74 7.76
CA TYR A 21 -0.21 -5.04 7.37
C TYR A 21 -1.64 -5.22 7.88
N GLU A 22 -1.89 -4.86 9.13
CA GLU A 22 -3.22 -5.03 9.69
C GLU A 22 -4.24 -4.16 8.97
N LEU A 23 -3.87 -2.93 8.62
CA LEU A 23 -4.76 -2.05 7.86
C LEU A 23 -5.04 -2.62 6.48
N ALA A 24 -4.02 -3.13 5.81
CA ALA A 24 -4.20 -3.75 4.50
C ALA A 24 -5.14 -4.94 4.60
N ARG A 25 -4.94 -5.79 5.60
CA ARG A 25 -5.77 -6.97 5.79
C ARG A 25 -7.24 -6.59 6.01
N GLN A 26 -7.47 -5.57 6.83
CA GLN A 26 -8.85 -5.15 7.11
C GLN A 26 -9.51 -4.54 5.87
N LEU A 27 -8.77 -3.77 5.09
CA LEU A 27 -9.31 -3.21 3.86
C LEU A 27 -9.68 -4.31 2.87
N ILE A 28 -8.81 -5.31 2.73
CA ILE A 28 -9.09 -6.45 1.85
C ILE A 28 -10.34 -7.18 2.31
N ALA A 29 -10.48 -7.38 3.62
CA ALA A 29 -11.65 -8.04 4.16
C ALA A 29 -12.94 -7.28 3.87
N LYS A 30 -12.84 -5.97 3.67
CA LYS A 30 -14.00 -5.12 3.34
C LYS A 30 -14.21 -4.97 1.83
N GLY A 31 -13.44 -5.69 1.04
CA GLY A 31 -13.63 -5.69 -0.40
C GLY A 31 -12.79 -4.68 -1.16
N TRP A 32 -11.80 -4.08 -0.54
CA TRP A 32 -10.89 -3.17 -1.22
C TRP A 32 -9.79 -3.92 -1.93
N PHE A 33 -9.26 -3.31 -2.97
CA PHE A 33 -7.99 -3.72 -3.56
C PHE A 33 -6.89 -2.89 -2.91
N VAL A 34 -5.85 -3.54 -2.43
CA VAL A 34 -4.75 -2.85 -1.75
C VAL A 34 -3.47 -2.96 -2.56
N ALA A 35 -2.89 -1.81 -2.87
CA ALA A 35 -1.54 -1.73 -3.42
C ALA A 35 -0.60 -1.47 -2.25
N GLY A 36 0.18 -2.44 -1.88
CA GLY A 36 1.06 -2.34 -0.71
C GLY A 36 2.47 -2.01 -1.11
N ILE A 37 3.01 -0.95 -0.53
CA ILE A 37 4.38 -0.51 -0.81
C ILE A 37 5.23 -0.79 0.42
N ASP A 38 6.29 -1.57 0.24
CA ASP A 38 7.20 -1.90 1.34
C ASP A 38 8.53 -2.34 0.77
N PHE A 39 9.60 -2.05 1.49
CA PHE A 39 10.93 -2.46 1.02
C PHE A 39 11.26 -3.89 1.42
N ASN A 40 10.47 -4.53 2.25
CA ASN A 40 10.71 -5.90 2.70
C ASN A 40 10.22 -6.89 1.64
N GLY A 41 11.11 -7.25 0.73
CA GLY A 41 10.75 -8.11 -0.40
C GLY A 41 10.30 -9.50 0.01
N ALA A 42 10.94 -10.09 1.02
CA ALA A 42 10.57 -11.43 1.47
C ALA A 42 9.15 -11.44 2.01
N ARG A 43 8.81 -10.45 2.82
CA ARG A 43 7.48 -10.37 3.42
C ARG A 43 6.43 -10.06 2.35
N GLN A 44 6.76 -9.19 1.41
CA GLN A 44 5.87 -8.88 0.31
C GLN A 44 5.57 -10.12 -0.55
N ALA A 45 6.57 -10.97 -0.73
CA ALA A 45 6.36 -12.22 -1.46
C ALA A 45 5.37 -13.13 -0.73
N GLU A 46 5.44 -13.16 0.60
CA GLU A 46 4.49 -13.93 1.40
C GLU A 46 3.08 -13.39 1.25
N LEU A 47 2.93 -12.07 1.29
CA LEU A 47 1.62 -11.45 1.14
C LEU A 47 1.03 -11.72 -0.23
N SER A 48 1.86 -11.73 -1.26
CA SER A 48 1.40 -12.02 -2.61
C SER A 48 0.91 -13.46 -2.75
N LYS A 49 1.35 -14.34 -1.88
CA LYS A 49 0.82 -15.71 -1.84
C LYS A 49 -0.42 -15.83 -0.98
N THR A 50 -0.52 -14.98 0.04
CA THR A 50 -1.63 -15.04 0.98
C THR A 50 -2.90 -14.45 0.38
N PHE A 51 -2.77 -13.35 -0.35
CA PHE A 51 -3.92 -12.65 -0.92
C PHE A 51 -4.00 -12.92 -2.42
N ALA A 52 -5.21 -12.86 -2.94
CA ALA A 52 -5.43 -13.08 -4.36
C ALA A 52 -4.97 -11.86 -5.17
N ALA A 53 -4.76 -12.06 -6.46
CA ALA A 53 -4.28 -11.00 -7.34
C ALA A 53 -5.26 -9.84 -7.45
N ASP A 54 -6.54 -10.08 -7.20
CA ASP A 54 -7.55 -9.02 -7.22
C ASP A 54 -7.77 -8.41 -5.83
N GLU A 55 -6.94 -8.77 -4.87
CA GLU A 55 -7.00 -8.23 -3.51
C GLU A 55 -5.78 -7.41 -3.15
N TYR A 56 -4.59 -7.83 -3.58
CA TYR A 56 -3.35 -7.22 -3.15
C TYR A 56 -2.31 -7.29 -4.24
N ARG A 57 -1.59 -6.20 -4.41
CA ARG A 57 -0.42 -6.17 -5.27
C ARG A 57 0.73 -5.51 -4.53
N ALA A 58 1.87 -6.20 -4.51
CA ALA A 58 3.05 -5.74 -3.80
C ALA A 58 3.92 -4.88 -4.72
N PHE A 59 4.39 -3.77 -4.17
CA PHE A 59 5.39 -2.92 -4.82
C PHE A 59 6.57 -2.86 -3.87
N VAL A 60 7.67 -3.48 -4.28
CA VAL A 60 8.84 -3.63 -3.42
C VAL A 60 9.84 -2.53 -3.70
N GLY A 61 10.10 -1.71 -2.71
CA GLY A 61 11.07 -0.64 -2.86
C GLY A 61 11.06 0.30 -1.68
N ASP A 62 11.94 1.30 -1.76
CA ASP A 62 12.12 2.28 -0.69
C ASP A 62 11.22 3.47 -0.95
N ILE A 63 10.37 3.79 0.01
CA ILE A 63 9.43 4.91 -0.11
C ILE A 63 10.16 6.25 -0.25
N SER A 64 11.43 6.31 0.15
CA SER A 64 12.20 7.54 -0.02
C SER A 64 12.77 7.69 -1.43
N ASP A 65 12.67 6.68 -2.25
CA ASP A 65 13.11 6.73 -3.65
C ASP A 65 11.99 7.31 -4.49
N GLU A 66 12.16 8.55 -4.90
CA GLU A 66 11.11 9.28 -5.62
C GLU A 66 10.74 8.61 -6.94
N SER A 67 11.72 8.10 -7.67
CA SER A 67 11.44 7.42 -8.94
C SER A 67 10.61 6.16 -8.73
N PHE A 68 10.95 5.40 -7.69
CA PHE A 68 10.19 4.21 -7.36
C PHE A 68 8.75 4.56 -7.02
N VAL A 69 8.55 5.59 -6.21
CA VAL A 69 7.20 6.00 -5.81
C VAL A 69 6.39 6.46 -7.02
N LYS A 70 6.99 7.29 -7.87
CA LYS A 70 6.30 7.75 -9.08
C LYS A 70 5.90 6.60 -9.99
N ASN A 71 6.81 5.66 -10.19
CA ASN A 71 6.53 4.52 -11.05
C ASN A 71 5.45 3.61 -10.46
N SER A 72 5.47 3.44 -9.14
CA SER A 72 4.46 2.64 -8.46
C SER A 72 3.08 3.28 -8.57
N VAL A 73 2.99 4.58 -8.32
CA VAL A 73 1.71 5.28 -8.41
C VAL A 73 1.18 5.25 -9.83
N ALA A 74 2.06 5.43 -10.81
CA ALA A 74 1.64 5.36 -12.21
C ALA A 74 1.07 3.99 -12.54
N ALA A 75 1.70 2.92 -12.07
CA ALA A 75 1.21 1.56 -12.31
C ALA A 75 -0.14 1.35 -11.63
N ILE A 76 -0.29 1.84 -10.41
CA ILE A 76 -1.54 1.69 -9.66
C ILE A 76 -2.66 2.46 -10.34
N SER A 77 -2.36 3.65 -10.83
CA SER A 77 -3.35 4.48 -11.52
C SER A 77 -3.91 3.79 -12.77
N LYS A 78 -3.14 2.91 -13.38
CA LYS A 78 -3.62 2.15 -14.53
C LYS A 78 -4.58 1.03 -14.13
N ILE A 79 -4.54 0.61 -12.86
CA ILE A 79 -5.46 -0.40 -12.35
C ILE A 79 -6.83 0.22 -12.15
N GLY A 80 -6.87 1.45 -11.64
CA GLY A 80 -8.12 2.15 -11.42
C GLY A 80 -7.91 3.40 -10.61
N HIS A 81 -9.02 4.01 -10.19
CA HIS A 81 -9.00 5.24 -9.41
C HIS A 81 -8.53 4.95 -7.99
N ILE A 82 -7.57 5.74 -7.51
CA ILE A 82 -7.06 5.58 -6.15
C ILE A 82 -7.98 6.35 -5.21
N ASP A 83 -8.58 5.64 -4.26
CA ASP A 83 -9.56 6.21 -3.35
C ASP A 83 -8.99 6.57 -1.98
N LEU A 84 -7.87 5.95 -1.60
CA LEU A 84 -7.33 6.14 -0.26
C LEU A 84 -5.81 5.94 -0.28
N LEU A 85 -5.11 6.80 0.44
CA LEU A 85 -3.68 6.63 0.66
C LEU A 85 -3.44 6.58 2.17
N ILE A 86 -2.87 5.50 2.64
CA ILE A 86 -2.45 5.36 4.02
C ILE A 86 -0.93 5.40 4.05
N ASN A 87 -0.39 6.50 4.53
CA ASN A 87 1.05 6.69 4.61
C ASN A 87 1.53 6.25 5.99
N ASN A 88 1.83 4.96 6.11
CA ASN A 88 2.21 4.35 7.35
C ASN A 88 3.71 4.10 7.47
N ALA A 89 4.42 4.05 6.35
CA ALA A 89 5.86 3.84 6.39
C ALA A 89 6.51 5.09 6.97
N GLY A 90 7.09 4.97 8.15
CA GLY A 90 7.68 6.11 8.82
C GLY A 90 8.98 5.74 9.50
N GLN A 91 9.59 6.73 10.12
CA GLN A 91 10.83 6.53 10.86
C GLN A 91 10.50 5.83 12.17
N PRO A 92 11.18 4.75 12.48
CA PRO A 92 10.87 4.03 13.71
C PRO A 92 11.14 4.82 14.98
N SER A 93 11.97 5.83 14.90
CA SER A 93 12.37 6.59 16.07
C SER A 93 11.43 7.73 16.39
N PHE A 94 10.41 7.96 15.60
CA PHE A 94 9.55 9.07 15.87
C PHE A 94 8.13 8.59 16.07
N LYS A 95 7.27 9.52 16.33
CA LYS A 95 5.87 9.20 16.54
C LYS A 95 5.26 8.56 15.31
N VAL A 96 4.23 7.78 15.54
CA VAL A 96 3.52 7.12 14.45
C VAL A 96 2.80 8.17 13.62
N PRO A 97 3.02 8.17 12.30
CA PRO A 97 2.28 9.11 11.45
C PRO A 97 0.81 8.73 11.41
N THR A 98 -0.03 9.72 11.45
CA THR A 98 -1.45 9.54 11.27
C THR A 98 -1.84 10.11 9.93
N ALA A 99 -3.05 9.81 9.50
CA ALA A 99 -3.55 10.41 8.27
C ALA A 99 -3.52 11.94 8.36
N TYR A 100 -3.80 12.46 9.54
CA TYR A 100 -3.75 13.90 9.76
C TYR A 100 -2.33 14.42 9.59
N GLU A 101 -1.36 13.76 10.21
CA GLU A 101 0.02 14.21 10.09
C GLU A 101 0.54 14.13 8.67
N ALA A 102 0.17 13.10 7.96
CA ALA A 102 0.60 12.95 6.57
C ALA A 102 0.04 14.09 5.72
N ALA A 103 -1.18 14.48 5.96
CA ALA A 103 -1.79 15.58 5.23
C ALA A 103 -1.21 16.92 5.65
N ASP A 104 -0.78 17.01 6.90
CA ASP A 104 -0.29 18.25 7.47
C ASP A 104 1.15 18.55 7.10
N VAL A 105 1.91 17.51 6.89
CA VAL A 105 3.33 17.64 6.66
C VAL A 105 3.66 18.13 5.28
N ASP A 106 2.92 17.77 4.33
CA ASP A 106 3.20 18.09 2.96
C ASP A 106 3.95 19.28 2.60
#